data_bebe87c29b1cbcd35372be4629f779de
#
_entry.id   bebe87c29b1cbcd35372be4629f779de
#
_cell.length_a   1.000
_cell.length_b   1.000
_cell.length_c   1.000
_cell.angle_alpha   90.00
_cell.angle_beta   90.00
_cell.angle_gamma   90.00
#
_symmetry.space_group_name_H-M   'P 1'
#
loop_
_entity.id
_entity.type
_entity.pdbx_description
1 polymer ?
#
loop_
_entity_poly.entity_id
_entity_poly.type
_entity_poly.pdbx_seq_one_letter_code
_entity_poly.pdbx_strand_id
1 'polypeptide(L)'
;MLTAKELNIADEYFKVLKIVRRRTARPVVAAFIGLAGSGKSTVARRLAREIGGVLISGDAIRVLLRKNNLPYKNVRAISENIARRAIASGANVVFDSDAADLVKRKRLDALARQAQARVLYIRLVAEPDVTFGRMIAGAPDPFFAGASTPWRAAPRERGVVVKLRELWRRTPHHYQWNSKQGGRWELKKLPVKFSATIDTTDTKTWQRQISQLAKRFRRA
;
A
#
# COMPACT_ATOMS: atom_id res chain seq x y z
N MET A 1 -21.57 5.32 -6.28
CA MET A 1 -20.97 5.98 -7.46
C MET A 1 -20.04 7.09 -6.99
N LEU A 2 -19.02 7.47 -7.78
CA LEU A 2 -18.20 8.66 -7.54
C LEU A 2 -18.97 9.91 -7.99
N THR A 3 -18.85 10.98 -7.24
CA THR A 3 -19.37 12.31 -7.65
C THR A 3 -18.47 12.92 -8.73
N ALA A 4 -18.95 13.94 -9.45
CA ALA A 4 -18.15 14.67 -10.43
C ALA A 4 -16.84 15.21 -9.84
N LYS A 5 -16.89 15.77 -8.62
CA LYS A 5 -15.70 16.27 -7.91
C LYS A 5 -14.69 15.15 -7.61
N GLU A 6 -15.16 13.96 -7.24
CA GLU A 6 -14.28 12.80 -6.98
C GLU A 6 -13.70 12.21 -8.27
N LEU A 7 -14.44 12.28 -9.38
CA LEU A 7 -13.90 11.93 -10.70
C LEU A 7 -12.80 12.90 -11.12
N ASN A 8 -12.95 14.21 -10.87
CA ASN A 8 -11.89 15.18 -11.11
C ASN A 8 -10.62 14.86 -10.30
N ILE A 9 -10.75 14.40 -9.04
CA ILE A 9 -9.59 13.93 -8.27
C ILE A 9 -8.94 12.71 -8.93
N ALA A 10 -9.74 11.77 -9.45
CA ALA A 10 -9.18 10.62 -10.17
C ALA A 10 -8.44 11.07 -11.44
N ASP A 11 -8.97 12.06 -12.15
CA ASP A 11 -8.35 12.63 -13.36
C ASP A 11 -7.05 13.37 -13.03
N GLU A 12 -7.06 14.22 -12.00
CA GLU A 12 -5.87 14.92 -11.52
C GLU A 12 -4.76 13.93 -11.13
N TYR A 13 -5.11 12.90 -10.38
CA TYR A 13 -4.15 11.86 -10.01
C TYR A 13 -3.65 11.10 -11.24
N PHE A 14 -4.53 10.74 -12.17
CA PHE A 14 -4.17 9.97 -13.36
C PHE A 14 -3.24 10.74 -14.28
N LYS A 15 -3.45 12.05 -14.45
CA LYS A 15 -2.60 12.92 -15.27
C LYS A 15 -1.13 12.94 -14.85
N VAL A 16 -0.86 12.81 -13.54
CA VAL A 16 0.52 12.81 -13.03
C VAL A 16 1.15 11.41 -13.00
N LEU A 17 0.38 10.36 -13.32
CA LEU A 17 0.92 9.01 -13.41
C LEU A 17 1.75 8.84 -14.67
N LYS A 18 2.99 8.43 -14.49
CA LYS A 18 3.81 7.97 -15.61
C LYS A 18 3.37 6.56 -16.01
N ILE A 19 2.52 6.46 -17.03
CA ILE A 19 2.08 5.18 -17.56
C ILE A 19 3.25 4.52 -18.30
N VAL A 20 3.61 3.33 -17.82
CA VAL A 20 4.68 2.51 -18.43
C VAL A 20 4.04 1.19 -18.87
N ARG A 21 4.34 0.76 -20.10
CA ARG A 21 3.87 -0.53 -20.60
C ARG A 21 4.31 -1.67 -19.69
N ARG A 22 3.37 -2.56 -19.36
CA ARG A 22 3.64 -3.72 -18.51
C ARG A 22 4.73 -4.62 -19.10
N ARG A 23 5.52 -5.20 -18.22
CA ARG A 23 6.58 -6.17 -18.55
C ARG A 23 6.18 -7.60 -18.20
N THR A 24 4.89 -7.84 -18.02
CA THR A 24 4.29 -9.15 -17.69
C THR A 24 3.36 -9.58 -18.83
N ALA A 25 3.23 -10.87 -19.05
CA ALA A 25 2.38 -11.40 -20.13
C ALA A 25 0.91 -10.99 -19.93
N ARG A 26 0.42 -11.04 -18.68
CA ARG A 26 -0.95 -10.62 -18.30
C ARG A 26 -0.87 -9.40 -17.40
N PRO A 27 -1.91 -8.55 -17.35
CA PRO A 27 -1.99 -7.47 -16.37
C PRO A 27 -1.86 -8.00 -14.95
N VAL A 28 -1.20 -7.23 -14.08
CA VAL A 28 -0.99 -7.57 -12.67
C VAL A 28 -1.55 -6.47 -11.79
N VAL A 29 -2.29 -6.88 -10.77
CA VAL A 29 -2.73 -6.05 -9.64
C VAL A 29 -1.99 -6.55 -8.40
N ALA A 30 -1.01 -5.80 -7.93
CA ALA A 30 -0.25 -6.14 -6.72
C ALA A 30 -0.72 -5.32 -5.53
N ALA A 31 -0.86 -5.97 -4.38
CA ALA A 31 -1.22 -5.35 -3.11
C ALA A 31 -0.37 -5.93 -1.97
N PHE A 32 -0.10 -5.10 -0.98
CA PHE A 32 0.73 -5.46 0.15
C PHE A 32 -0.08 -5.66 1.42
N ILE A 33 0.38 -6.57 2.27
CA ILE A 33 -0.14 -6.79 3.60
C ILE A 33 1.04 -6.66 4.56
N GLY A 34 1.00 -5.66 5.43
CA GLY A 34 2.08 -5.38 6.38
C GLY A 34 1.81 -4.12 7.19
N LEU A 35 2.40 -4.04 8.38
CA LEU A 35 2.24 -2.90 9.28
C LEU A 35 2.79 -1.59 8.71
N ALA A 36 2.37 -0.47 9.26
CA ALA A 36 3.07 0.79 9.06
C ALA A 36 4.55 0.63 9.46
N GLY A 37 5.47 1.24 8.75
CA GLY A 37 6.93 1.05 8.97
C GLY A 37 7.53 -0.23 8.36
N SER A 38 6.73 -1.20 7.88
CA SER A 38 7.23 -2.42 7.23
C SER A 38 7.79 -2.21 5.82
N GLY A 39 8.02 -0.99 5.37
CA GLY A 39 8.62 -0.69 4.08
C GLY A 39 7.73 -0.83 2.86
N LYS A 40 6.38 -0.90 3.01
CA LYS A 40 5.44 -1.07 1.89
C LYS A 40 5.68 -0.13 0.72
N SER A 41 5.75 1.16 0.98
CA SER A 41 5.92 2.17 -0.08
C SER A 41 7.25 2.04 -0.82
N THR A 42 8.31 1.64 -0.13
CA THR A 42 9.64 1.40 -0.72
C THR A 42 9.62 0.17 -1.63
N VAL A 43 9.06 -0.93 -1.12
CA VAL A 43 8.93 -2.19 -1.86
C VAL A 43 7.97 -2.03 -3.04
N ALA A 44 6.84 -1.32 -2.85
CA ALA A 44 5.84 -1.06 -3.88
C ALA A 44 6.43 -0.28 -5.05
N ARG A 45 7.20 0.77 -4.78
CA ARG A 45 7.92 1.54 -5.82
C ARG A 45 8.90 0.69 -6.60
N ARG A 46 9.65 -0.17 -5.91
CA ARG A 46 10.59 -1.08 -6.57
C ARG A 46 9.86 -2.09 -7.45
N LEU A 47 8.82 -2.75 -6.94
CA LEU A 47 8.04 -3.71 -7.69
C LEU A 47 7.41 -3.06 -8.93
N ALA A 48 6.79 -1.87 -8.79
CA ALA A 48 6.18 -1.16 -9.91
C ALA A 48 7.19 -0.92 -11.04
N ARG A 49 8.40 -0.46 -10.71
CA ARG A 49 9.48 -0.29 -11.71
C ARG A 49 9.87 -1.59 -12.38
N GLU A 50 9.99 -2.67 -11.61
CA GLU A 50 10.42 -3.97 -12.12
C GLU A 50 9.40 -4.60 -13.08
N ILE A 51 8.10 -4.49 -12.81
CA ILE A 51 7.06 -5.13 -13.61
C ILE A 51 6.45 -4.21 -14.70
N GLY A 52 6.86 -2.96 -14.80
CA GLY A 52 6.20 -1.98 -15.66
C GLY A 52 4.79 -1.67 -15.15
N GLY A 53 4.72 -1.12 -13.95
CA GLY A 53 3.46 -0.79 -13.28
C GLY A 53 3.42 0.64 -12.76
N VAL A 54 2.21 1.13 -12.54
CA VAL A 54 1.96 2.38 -11.84
C VAL A 54 1.72 2.14 -10.35
N LEU A 55 2.18 3.07 -9.54
CA LEU A 55 1.95 3.06 -8.10
C LEU A 55 0.69 3.87 -7.78
N ILE A 56 -0.28 3.25 -7.10
CA ILE A 56 -1.48 3.94 -6.62
C ILE A 56 -1.41 4.04 -5.10
N SER A 57 -1.24 5.27 -4.59
CA SER A 57 -1.17 5.56 -3.17
C SER A 57 -2.48 6.13 -2.66
N GLY A 58 -3.10 5.42 -1.70
CA GLY A 58 -4.30 5.91 -1.02
C GLY A 58 -4.04 7.19 -0.23
N ASP A 59 -2.83 7.38 0.29
CA ASP A 59 -2.46 8.58 1.04
C ASP A 59 -2.29 9.80 0.12
N ALA A 60 -1.70 9.62 -1.06
CA ALA A 60 -1.63 10.68 -2.06
C ALA A 60 -3.03 11.12 -2.54
N ILE A 61 -3.96 10.17 -2.74
CA ILE A 61 -5.36 10.50 -3.06
C ILE A 61 -6.02 11.27 -1.91
N ARG A 62 -5.76 10.91 -0.64
CA ARG A 62 -6.27 11.67 0.51
C ARG A 62 -5.72 13.09 0.56
N VAL A 63 -4.46 13.31 0.19
CA VAL A 63 -3.88 14.66 0.08
C VAL A 63 -4.65 15.49 -0.94
N LEU A 64 -4.95 14.94 -2.12
CA LEU A 64 -5.73 15.63 -3.14
C LEU A 64 -7.16 15.93 -2.67
N LEU A 65 -7.83 14.95 -2.07
CA LEU A 65 -9.17 15.16 -1.50
C LEU A 65 -9.17 16.27 -0.45
N ARG A 66 -8.17 16.30 0.45
CA ARG A 66 -8.05 17.36 1.45
C ARG A 66 -7.83 18.73 0.84
N LYS A 67 -6.97 18.85 -0.18
CA LYS A 67 -6.73 20.11 -0.90
C LYS A 67 -8.01 20.66 -1.55
N ASN A 68 -8.92 19.76 -1.92
CA ASN A 68 -10.20 20.11 -2.54
C ASN A 68 -11.38 20.11 -1.54
N ASN A 69 -11.10 20.06 -0.22
CA ASN A 69 -12.12 20.03 0.85
C ASN A 69 -13.14 18.89 0.69
N LEU A 70 -12.69 17.72 0.21
CA LEU A 70 -13.53 16.56 0.00
C LEU A 70 -13.31 15.48 1.07
N PRO A 71 -14.35 14.72 1.46
CA PRO A 71 -14.24 13.65 2.44
C PRO A 71 -13.49 12.44 1.88
N TYR A 72 -12.85 11.67 2.78
CA TYR A 72 -12.05 10.49 2.41
C TYR A 72 -12.87 9.22 2.15
N LYS A 73 -14.20 9.30 2.23
CA LYS A 73 -15.11 8.14 2.14
C LYS A 73 -14.85 7.27 0.91
N ASN A 74 -14.59 7.88 -0.24
CA ASN A 74 -14.51 7.22 -1.53
C ASN A 74 -13.06 7.02 -2.05
N VAL A 75 -12.04 7.15 -1.20
CA VAL A 75 -10.63 6.92 -1.59
C VAL A 75 -10.44 5.57 -2.31
N ARG A 76 -11.11 4.51 -1.83
CA ARG A 76 -11.01 3.18 -2.45
C ARG A 76 -11.60 3.18 -3.86
N ALA A 77 -12.78 3.76 -4.05
CA ALA A 77 -13.43 3.80 -5.35
C ALA A 77 -12.66 4.66 -6.36
N ILE A 78 -12.06 5.76 -5.91
CA ILE A 78 -11.14 6.60 -6.70
C ILE A 78 -9.92 5.78 -7.11
N SER A 79 -9.28 5.08 -6.17
CA SER A 79 -8.12 4.21 -6.45
C SER A 79 -8.44 3.13 -7.48
N GLU A 80 -9.63 2.52 -7.41
CA GLU A 80 -10.09 1.50 -8.34
C GLU A 80 -10.38 2.07 -9.74
N ASN A 81 -10.95 3.28 -9.82
CA ASN A 81 -11.15 3.97 -11.09
C ASN A 81 -9.80 4.21 -11.78
N ILE A 82 -8.83 4.75 -11.05
CA ILE A 82 -7.47 4.99 -11.55
C ILE A 82 -6.82 3.67 -12.01
N ALA A 83 -7.00 2.60 -11.23
CA ALA A 83 -6.44 1.29 -11.54
C ALA A 83 -7.00 0.70 -12.85
N ARG A 84 -8.33 0.78 -13.06
CA ARG A 84 -8.94 0.31 -14.32
C ARG A 84 -8.39 1.05 -15.52
N ARG A 85 -8.27 2.36 -15.42
CA ARG A 85 -7.72 3.22 -16.49
C ARG A 85 -6.26 2.86 -16.78
N ALA A 86 -5.44 2.67 -15.75
CA ALA A 86 -4.04 2.31 -15.91
C ALA A 86 -3.88 0.93 -16.58
N ILE A 87 -4.70 -0.05 -16.20
CA ILE A 87 -4.69 -1.37 -16.84
C ILE A 87 -5.13 -1.27 -18.31
N ALA A 88 -6.19 -0.51 -18.59
CA ALA A 88 -6.66 -0.27 -19.95
C ALA A 88 -5.59 0.43 -20.81
N SER A 89 -4.76 1.28 -20.22
CA SER A 89 -3.60 1.92 -20.85
C SER A 89 -2.37 0.98 -20.95
N GLY A 90 -2.50 -0.30 -20.63
CA GLY A 90 -1.45 -1.31 -20.80
C GLY A 90 -0.44 -1.41 -19.65
N ALA A 91 -0.66 -0.76 -18.51
CA ALA A 91 0.21 -0.86 -17.34
C ALA A 91 -0.19 -1.97 -16.38
N ASN A 92 0.74 -2.41 -15.53
CA ASN A 92 0.41 -3.09 -14.28
C ASN A 92 0.04 -2.07 -13.19
N VAL A 93 -0.61 -2.54 -12.13
CA VAL A 93 -1.00 -1.70 -10.99
C VAL A 93 -0.41 -2.24 -9.70
N VAL A 94 0.19 -1.36 -8.92
CA VAL A 94 0.72 -1.67 -7.60
C VAL A 94 0.06 -0.73 -6.58
N PHE A 95 -0.72 -1.28 -5.66
CA PHE A 95 -1.36 -0.51 -4.60
C PHE A 95 -0.41 -0.31 -3.42
N ASP A 96 -0.05 0.93 -3.13
CA ASP A 96 0.68 1.31 -1.92
C ASP A 96 -0.31 1.53 -0.78
N SER A 97 -0.80 0.44 -0.24
CA SER A 97 -1.72 0.47 0.88
C SER A 97 -1.86 -0.92 1.49
N ASP A 98 -2.11 -0.97 2.80
CA ASP A 98 -2.34 -2.24 3.49
C ASP A 98 -3.64 -2.92 3.01
N ALA A 99 -3.56 -4.19 2.63
CA ALA A 99 -4.67 -5.03 2.18
C ALA A 99 -5.05 -6.12 3.21
N ALA A 100 -4.77 -5.92 4.50
CA ALA A 100 -5.18 -6.85 5.56
C ALA A 100 -6.72 -6.97 5.70
N ASP A 101 -7.45 -5.94 5.32
CA ASP A 101 -8.91 -5.88 5.34
C ASP A 101 -9.52 -6.80 4.26
N LEU A 102 -10.45 -7.70 4.66
CA LEU A 102 -11.10 -8.65 3.77
C LEU A 102 -11.96 -7.97 2.70
N VAL A 103 -12.68 -6.90 3.06
CA VAL A 103 -13.54 -6.16 2.13
C VAL A 103 -12.68 -5.56 1.03
N LYS A 104 -11.53 -5.01 1.41
CA LYS A 104 -10.57 -4.46 0.44
C LYS A 104 -10.03 -5.54 -0.50
N ARG A 105 -9.68 -6.72 0.02
CA ARG A 105 -9.21 -7.83 -0.83
C ARG A 105 -10.29 -8.27 -1.81
N LYS A 106 -11.54 -8.48 -1.35
CA LYS A 106 -12.67 -8.82 -2.25
C LYS A 106 -12.83 -7.82 -3.38
N ARG A 107 -12.65 -6.53 -3.13
CA ARG A 107 -12.72 -5.49 -4.16
C ARG A 107 -11.54 -5.55 -5.13
N LEU A 108 -10.33 -5.81 -4.64
CA LEU A 108 -9.15 -6.00 -5.50
C LEU A 108 -9.28 -7.24 -6.38
N ASP A 109 -9.81 -8.33 -5.83
CA ASP A 109 -10.09 -9.55 -6.59
C ASP A 109 -11.15 -9.31 -7.67
N ALA A 110 -12.20 -8.54 -7.37
CA ALA A 110 -13.23 -8.17 -8.33
C ALA A 110 -12.66 -7.27 -9.45
N LEU A 111 -11.87 -6.26 -9.08
CA LEU A 111 -11.15 -5.41 -10.03
C LEU A 111 -10.29 -6.25 -10.98
N ALA A 112 -9.51 -7.15 -10.43
CA ALA A 112 -8.60 -7.97 -11.22
C ALA A 112 -9.35 -8.93 -12.16
N ARG A 113 -10.43 -9.57 -11.68
CA ARG A 113 -11.29 -10.41 -12.54
C ARG A 113 -11.86 -9.62 -13.71
N GLN A 114 -12.41 -8.42 -13.47
CA GLN A 114 -12.95 -7.55 -14.51
C GLN A 114 -11.90 -7.14 -15.54
N ALA A 115 -10.67 -6.94 -15.10
CA ALA A 115 -9.55 -6.53 -15.94
C ALA A 115 -8.74 -7.71 -16.50
N GLN A 116 -9.20 -8.96 -16.30
CA GLN A 116 -8.46 -10.19 -16.66
C GLN A 116 -7.01 -10.18 -16.15
N ALA A 117 -6.79 -9.53 -15.01
CA ALA A 117 -5.50 -9.36 -14.37
C ALA A 117 -5.25 -10.43 -13.30
N ARG A 118 -3.98 -10.73 -13.06
CA ARG A 118 -3.55 -11.58 -11.95
C ARG A 118 -3.41 -10.75 -10.67
N VAL A 119 -3.97 -11.22 -9.56
CA VAL A 119 -3.76 -10.60 -8.25
C VAL A 119 -2.50 -11.15 -7.60
N LEU A 120 -1.68 -10.26 -7.02
CA LEU A 120 -0.53 -10.62 -6.20
C LEU A 120 -0.68 -10.02 -4.81
N TYR A 121 -0.87 -10.88 -3.81
CA TYR A 121 -0.78 -10.48 -2.41
C TYR A 121 0.63 -10.77 -1.89
N ILE A 122 1.31 -9.72 -1.45
CA ILE A 122 2.68 -9.79 -0.95
C ILE A 122 2.66 -9.41 0.52
N ARG A 123 3.09 -10.33 1.38
CA ARG A 123 3.25 -10.05 2.81
C ARG A 123 4.59 -9.39 3.05
N LEU A 124 4.59 -8.28 3.78
CA LEU A 124 5.79 -7.64 4.27
C LEU A 124 5.88 -7.79 5.76
N VAL A 125 7.01 -8.24 6.21
CA VAL A 125 7.36 -8.37 7.62
C VAL A 125 8.63 -7.56 7.90
N ALA A 126 8.77 -7.10 9.11
CA ALA A 126 10.00 -6.51 9.62
C ALA A 126 10.00 -6.69 11.14
N GLU A 127 11.18 -6.76 11.71
CA GLU A 127 11.36 -6.72 13.15
C GLU A 127 10.62 -5.52 13.77
N PRO A 128 9.91 -5.72 14.90
CA PRO A 128 9.13 -4.65 15.54
C PRO A 128 9.95 -3.41 15.83
N ASP A 129 11.17 -3.56 16.38
CA ASP A 129 12.02 -2.43 16.72
C ASP A 129 12.50 -1.66 15.49
N VAL A 130 12.82 -2.38 14.41
CA VAL A 130 13.17 -1.78 13.10
C VAL A 130 11.97 -1.01 12.54
N THR A 131 10.77 -1.57 12.63
CA THR A 131 9.53 -0.91 12.20
C THR A 131 9.30 0.37 13.00
N PHE A 132 9.45 0.30 14.30
CA PHE A 132 9.28 1.42 15.22
C PHE A 132 10.33 2.52 14.97
N GLY A 133 11.60 2.13 14.88
CA GLY A 133 12.69 3.06 14.57
C GLY A 133 12.48 3.81 13.24
N ARG A 134 12.04 3.12 12.20
CA ARG A 134 11.69 3.73 10.91
C ARG A 134 10.55 4.74 11.02
N MET A 135 9.57 4.48 11.87
CA MET A 135 8.44 5.39 12.06
C MET A 135 8.84 6.66 12.81
N ILE A 136 9.73 6.55 13.79
CA ILE A 136 10.25 7.69 14.57
C ILE A 136 11.21 8.51 13.71
N ALA A 137 12.16 7.88 13.04
CA ALA A 137 13.18 8.54 12.23
C ALA A 137 12.64 9.09 10.90
N GLY A 138 11.47 8.63 10.44
CA GLY A 138 10.89 9.04 9.17
C GLY A 138 10.54 10.52 9.13
N ALA A 139 10.81 11.18 8.01
CA ALA A 139 10.34 12.54 7.75
C ALA A 139 8.83 12.65 7.92
N PRO A 140 8.29 13.82 8.29
CA PRO A 140 6.85 14.04 8.35
C PRO A 140 6.21 13.70 7.00
N ASP A 141 5.17 12.87 7.03
CA ASP A 141 4.41 12.53 5.84
C ASP A 141 3.46 13.70 5.52
N PRO A 142 3.41 14.21 4.26
CA PRO A 142 2.50 15.27 3.86
C PRO A 142 1.03 14.98 4.16
N PHE A 143 0.64 13.70 4.18
CA PHE A 143 -0.70 13.30 4.55
C PHE A 143 -1.01 13.63 6.02
N PHE A 144 -0.05 13.47 6.92
CA PHE A 144 -0.22 13.77 8.35
C PHE A 144 0.07 15.23 8.67
N ALA A 145 0.87 15.92 7.88
CA ALA A 145 1.15 17.34 8.06
C ALA A 145 -0.13 18.17 7.90
N GLY A 146 -0.52 18.87 8.94
CA GLY A 146 -1.76 19.64 8.96
C GLY A 146 -3.03 18.80 8.90
N ALA A 147 -2.95 17.48 9.08
CA ALA A 147 -4.11 16.63 9.18
C ALA A 147 -5.02 17.08 10.31
N SER A 148 -6.31 16.85 10.14
CA SER A 148 -7.43 17.19 11.04
C SER A 148 -7.34 16.54 12.43
N THR A 149 -6.25 16.80 13.15
CA THR A 149 -6.18 16.51 14.57
C THR A 149 -6.60 17.77 15.32
N PRO A 150 -7.40 17.67 16.38
CA PRO A 150 -7.82 18.83 17.17
C PRO A 150 -6.67 19.52 17.92
N TRP A 151 -5.48 18.96 17.88
CA TRP A 151 -4.29 19.45 18.57
C TRP A 151 -3.54 20.45 17.70
N ARG A 152 -3.12 21.55 18.31
CA ARG A 152 -2.27 22.59 17.70
C ARG A 152 -0.78 22.24 17.70
N ALA A 153 -0.42 20.99 17.95
CA ALA A 153 0.95 20.53 17.90
C ALA A 153 1.61 20.77 16.54
N ALA A 154 2.92 20.88 16.52
CA ALA A 154 3.68 21.05 15.28
C ALA A 154 3.38 19.91 14.28
N PRO A 155 3.40 20.16 12.97
CA PRO A 155 3.10 19.15 11.96
C PRO A 155 3.93 17.86 12.11
N ARG A 156 5.19 17.99 12.50
CA ARG A 156 6.12 16.87 12.73
C ARG A 156 5.67 15.97 13.89
N GLU A 157 5.29 16.56 15.02
CA GLU A 157 4.80 15.81 16.19
C GLU A 157 3.49 15.10 15.87
N ARG A 158 2.57 15.77 15.16
CA ARG A 158 1.32 15.16 14.71
C ARG A 158 1.57 13.98 13.79
N GLY A 159 2.54 14.09 12.88
CA GLY A 159 2.90 13.00 11.98
C GLY A 159 3.32 11.74 12.72
N VAL A 160 4.22 11.86 13.69
CA VAL A 160 4.71 10.73 14.50
C VAL A 160 3.61 10.16 15.37
N VAL A 161 2.88 10.98 16.12
CA VAL A 161 1.80 10.53 17.02
C VAL A 161 0.72 9.79 16.26
N VAL A 162 0.29 10.32 15.11
CA VAL A 162 -0.74 9.65 14.29
C VAL A 162 -0.22 8.33 13.72
N LYS A 163 1.04 8.26 13.30
CA LYS A 163 1.66 7.02 12.82
C LYS A 163 1.73 5.95 13.91
N LEU A 164 2.14 6.31 15.13
CA LEU A 164 2.20 5.41 16.28
C LEU A 164 0.81 4.90 16.66
N ARG A 165 -0.20 5.78 16.70
CA ARG A 165 -1.58 5.39 16.93
C ARG A 165 -2.09 4.40 15.91
N GLU A 166 -1.82 4.64 14.63
CA GLU A 166 -2.20 3.73 13.55
C GLU A 166 -1.46 2.39 13.64
N LEU A 167 -0.19 2.39 14.00
CA LEU A 167 0.58 1.18 14.24
C LEU A 167 -0.10 0.35 15.33
N TRP A 168 -0.34 0.94 16.49
CA TRP A 168 -0.97 0.28 17.62
C TRP A 168 -2.33 -0.32 17.27
N ARG A 169 -3.17 0.48 16.63
CA ARG A 169 -4.52 0.06 16.21
C ARG A 169 -4.49 -1.09 15.20
N ARG A 170 -3.48 -1.14 14.34
CA ARG A 170 -3.38 -2.13 13.26
C ARG A 170 -2.58 -3.37 13.62
N THR A 171 -1.77 -3.34 14.66
CA THR A 171 -0.97 -4.49 15.10
C THR A 171 -1.81 -5.77 15.24
N PRO A 172 -3.00 -5.77 15.87
CA PRO A 172 -3.81 -6.97 16.01
C PRO A 172 -4.33 -7.56 14.68
N HIS A 173 -4.27 -6.82 13.58
CA HIS A 173 -4.63 -7.35 12.25
C HIS A 173 -3.50 -8.16 11.61
N HIS A 174 -2.25 -7.99 12.07
CA HIS A 174 -1.06 -8.61 11.51
C HIS A 174 -0.37 -9.57 12.45
N TYR A 175 -0.43 -9.31 13.74
CA TYR A 175 0.28 -10.05 14.78
C TYR A 175 -0.67 -10.44 15.91
N GLN A 176 -0.32 -11.49 16.62
CA GLN A 176 -0.92 -11.90 17.88
C GLN A 176 0.17 -12.03 18.93
N TRP A 177 -0.17 -11.67 20.17
CA TRP A 177 0.74 -11.88 21.30
C TRP A 177 0.68 -13.34 21.74
N ASN A 178 1.84 -13.98 21.84
CA ASN A 178 1.99 -15.30 22.45
C ASN A 178 2.68 -15.12 23.81
N SER A 179 1.97 -15.37 24.90
CA SER A 179 2.49 -15.21 26.27
C SER A 179 3.42 -16.33 26.72
N LYS A 180 3.55 -17.43 25.95
CA LYS A 180 4.45 -18.52 26.27
C LYS A 180 5.91 -18.09 26.14
N GLN A 181 6.81 -18.68 26.95
CA GLN A 181 8.27 -18.46 26.86
C GLN A 181 8.69 -16.99 26.94
N GLY A 182 8.11 -16.23 27.89
CA GLY A 182 8.46 -14.81 28.08
C GLY A 182 7.71 -13.83 27.21
N GLY A 183 6.85 -14.31 26.32
CA GLY A 183 6.01 -13.49 25.46
C GLY A 183 6.70 -13.03 24.17
N ARG A 184 6.02 -13.14 23.06
CA ARG A 184 6.49 -12.64 21.76
C ARG A 184 5.35 -12.33 20.82
N TRP A 185 5.57 -11.40 19.89
CA TRP A 185 4.67 -11.14 18.78
C TRP A 185 4.86 -12.18 17.68
N GLU A 186 3.80 -12.87 17.32
CA GLU A 186 3.78 -13.85 16.23
C GLU A 186 2.92 -13.34 15.07
N LEU A 187 3.36 -13.67 13.85
CA LEU A 187 2.58 -13.35 12.65
C LEU A 187 1.25 -14.08 12.64
N LYS A 188 0.17 -13.32 12.59
CA LYS A 188 -1.18 -13.89 12.49
C LYS A 188 -1.37 -14.62 11.16
N LYS A 189 -1.94 -15.81 11.21
CA LYS A 189 -2.39 -16.50 10.00
C LYS A 189 -3.55 -15.72 9.38
N LEU A 190 -3.41 -15.39 8.11
CA LEU A 190 -4.47 -14.70 7.35
C LEU A 190 -4.99 -15.63 6.26
N PRO A 191 -6.31 -15.63 5.98
CA PRO A 191 -6.90 -16.44 4.92
C PRO A 191 -6.61 -15.82 3.54
N VAL A 192 -5.33 -15.80 3.17
CA VAL A 192 -4.82 -15.23 1.92
C VAL A 192 -3.69 -16.11 1.40
N LYS A 193 -3.75 -16.45 0.13
CA LYS A 193 -2.63 -17.07 -0.57
C LYS A 193 -1.63 -15.99 -0.95
N PHE A 194 -0.51 -15.92 -0.22
CA PHE A 194 0.55 -14.98 -0.52
C PHE A 194 1.38 -15.46 -1.72
N SER A 195 1.66 -14.54 -2.63
CA SER A 195 2.60 -14.75 -3.74
C SER A 195 4.05 -14.73 -3.27
N ALA A 196 4.32 -14.01 -2.21
CA ALA A 196 5.58 -13.96 -1.48
C ALA A 196 5.39 -13.37 -0.07
N THR A 197 6.27 -13.78 0.85
CA THR A 197 6.53 -13.09 2.11
C THR A 197 7.94 -12.52 2.04
N ILE A 198 8.09 -11.24 2.29
CA ILE A 198 9.35 -10.52 2.15
C ILE A 198 9.69 -9.90 3.49
N ASP A 199 10.84 -10.25 4.02
CA ASP A 199 11.40 -9.63 5.20
C ASP A 199 12.18 -8.37 4.78
N THR A 200 11.78 -7.25 5.36
CA THR A 200 12.39 -5.94 5.10
C THR A 200 13.24 -5.45 6.25
N THR A 201 13.51 -6.28 7.25
CA THR A 201 14.38 -5.96 8.39
C THR A 201 15.74 -5.54 7.89
N ASP A 202 16.36 -6.37 7.04
CA ASP A 202 17.59 -6.02 6.35
C ASP A 202 17.31 -5.32 5.01
N THR A 203 18.01 -4.20 4.81
CA THR A 203 17.84 -3.35 3.63
C THR A 203 18.41 -3.96 2.34
N LYS A 204 19.27 -4.97 2.41
CA LYS A 204 19.94 -5.58 1.24
C LYS A 204 19.19 -6.78 0.68
N THR A 205 18.59 -7.60 1.51
CA THR A 205 17.98 -8.89 1.12
C THR A 205 16.65 -8.72 0.40
N TRP A 206 15.78 -7.83 0.85
CA TRP A 206 14.45 -7.64 0.24
C TRP A 206 14.52 -7.19 -1.23
N GLN A 207 15.55 -6.46 -1.61
CA GLN A 207 15.69 -6.01 -3.00
C GLN A 207 15.87 -7.17 -3.97
N ARG A 208 16.70 -8.16 -3.59
CA ARG A 208 16.89 -9.39 -4.36
C ARG A 208 15.61 -10.21 -4.45
N GLN A 209 14.88 -10.33 -3.35
CA GLN A 209 13.59 -11.04 -3.29
C GLN A 209 12.55 -10.40 -4.24
N ILE A 210 12.45 -9.06 -4.30
CA ILE A 210 11.55 -8.36 -5.22
C ILE A 210 11.98 -8.58 -6.67
N SER A 211 13.26 -8.49 -6.99
CA SER A 211 13.72 -8.72 -8.36
C SER A 211 13.48 -10.17 -8.82
N GLN A 212 13.63 -11.14 -7.94
CA GLN A 212 13.29 -12.55 -8.22
C GLN A 212 11.78 -12.72 -8.44
N LEU A 213 10.95 -12.12 -7.59
CA LEU A 213 9.51 -12.12 -7.73
C LEU A 213 9.07 -11.51 -9.07
N ALA A 214 9.60 -10.35 -9.42
CA ALA A 214 9.31 -9.69 -10.69
C ALA A 214 9.70 -10.54 -11.91
N LYS A 215 10.88 -11.19 -11.86
CA LYS A 215 11.32 -12.11 -12.93
C LYS A 215 10.34 -13.27 -13.13
N ARG A 216 9.80 -13.85 -12.05
CA ARG A 216 8.77 -14.92 -12.15
C ARG A 216 7.52 -14.46 -12.88
N PHE A 217 7.08 -13.21 -12.69
CA PHE A 217 5.87 -12.68 -13.31
C PHE A 217 6.08 -12.12 -14.73
N ARG A 218 7.32 -11.82 -15.10
CA ARG A 218 7.65 -11.49 -16.51
C ARG A 218 7.60 -12.72 -17.43
N ARG A 219 7.88 -13.91 -16.86
CA ARG A 219 7.94 -15.18 -17.61
C ARG A 219 6.63 -15.96 -17.62
N ALA A 220 5.71 -15.65 -16.72
CA ALA A 220 4.42 -16.31 -16.54
C ALA A 220 3.28 -15.48 -17.17
#